data_16dae56715b5300b37fddf283f5910ea
#
_entry.id   16dae56715b5300b37fddf283f5910ea
#
_cell.length_a   1.000
_cell.length_b   1.000
_cell.length_c   1.000
_cell.angle_alpha   90.00
_cell.angle_beta   90.00
_cell.angle_gamma   90.00
#
_symmetry.space_group_name_H-M   'P 1'
#
loop_
_entity.id
_entity.type
_entity.pdbx_description
1 polymer ?
#
loop_
_entity_poly.entity_id
_entity_poly.type
_entity_poly.pdbx_seq_one_letter_code
_entity_poly.pdbx_strand_id
1 'polypeptide(L)'
;SDMEQSIPKQQKIKKKKEGEEYILTYAPDHEWLADEERVYPVTVDPTVNTKPYNDKVVETSVLSTAALDLASNPYLYAGALSNRNCVVDAYINFTKLPRIEKQWTISNAKLNLKTASDKSNKINAYKIKSEWETSTVRENPPSVESTIVDVCSVPSKTDTWVYWDITNTVYDWYNGEANYGIKLSSPYAQNNQSVFYSADAADSENIPYISVEYKTISSAQLENSRTIDIG
;
A
#
# COMPACT_ATOMS: atom_id res chain seq x y z
N SER A 1 -23.00 16.61 -12.72
CA SER A 1 -23.61 15.49 -12.00
C SER A 1 -22.98 14.22 -12.55
N ASP A 2 -22.00 13.70 -11.79
CA ASP A 2 -21.31 12.45 -12.11
C ASP A 2 -22.30 11.31 -11.94
N MET A 3 -22.76 10.73 -13.05
CA MET A 3 -23.45 9.45 -13.01
C MET A 3 -22.41 8.36 -12.82
N GLU A 4 -22.25 7.89 -11.58
CA GLU A 4 -21.63 6.59 -11.30
C GLU A 4 -22.43 5.52 -12.03
N GLN A 5 -21.91 5.03 -13.15
CA GLN A 5 -22.46 3.88 -13.84
C GLN A 5 -22.20 2.65 -12.98
N SER A 6 -23.21 2.15 -12.29
CA SER A 6 -23.13 0.95 -11.47
C SER A 6 -22.68 -0.26 -12.31
N ILE A 7 -21.64 -0.92 -11.88
CA ILE A 7 -21.11 -2.15 -12.48
C ILE A 7 -22.16 -3.27 -12.33
N PRO A 8 -22.54 -3.98 -13.41
CA PRO A 8 -23.56 -5.02 -13.36
C PRO A 8 -23.13 -6.21 -12.50
N LYS A 9 -24.08 -6.84 -11.80
CA LYS A 9 -23.89 -7.96 -10.86
C LYS A 9 -23.42 -9.29 -11.47
N GLN A 10 -23.15 -9.40 -12.77
CA GLN A 10 -22.75 -10.64 -13.44
C GLN A 10 -21.35 -10.52 -14.05
N GLN A 11 -20.36 -10.48 -13.20
CA GLN A 11 -18.95 -10.54 -13.61
C GLN A 11 -18.42 -11.95 -13.35
N LYS A 12 -17.96 -12.65 -14.39
CA LYS A 12 -17.29 -13.95 -14.22
C LYS A 12 -15.81 -13.73 -13.94
N ILE A 13 -15.44 -13.79 -12.68
CA ILE A 13 -14.04 -13.84 -12.26
C ILE A 13 -13.61 -15.31 -12.23
N LYS A 14 -12.66 -15.70 -13.09
CA LYS A 14 -12.04 -17.01 -13.03
C LYS A 14 -10.68 -16.88 -12.33
N LYS A 15 -10.52 -17.63 -11.26
CA LYS A 15 -9.25 -17.75 -10.54
C LYS A 15 -8.61 -19.10 -10.91
N LYS A 16 -7.42 -19.08 -11.49
CA LYS A 16 -6.61 -20.27 -11.78
C LYS A 16 -5.30 -20.16 -11.02
N LYS A 17 -4.94 -21.22 -10.29
CA LYS A 17 -3.63 -21.28 -9.63
C LYS A 17 -2.62 -21.89 -10.60
N GLU A 18 -1.54 -21.18 -10.89
CA GLU A 18 -0.39 -21.69 -11.65
C GLU A 18 0.87 -21.56 -10.80
N GLY A 19 1.31 -22.67 -10.19
CA GLY A 19 2.42 -22.69 -9.24
C GLY A 19 2.08 -21.92 -7.96
N GLU A 20 2.90 -20.92 -7.62
CA GLU A 20 2.67 -19.99 -6.49
C GLU A 20 1.87 -18.75 -6.89
N GLU A 21 1.52 -18.60 -8.16
CA GLU A 21 0.81 -17.44 -8.69
C GLU A 21 -0.66 -17.75 -8.97
N TYR A 22 -1.49 -16.71 -8.89
CA TYR A 22 -2.90 -16.79 -9.29
C TYR A 22 -3.11 -15.92 -10.53
N ILE A 23 -3.65 -16.54 -11.59
CA ILE A 23 -4.14 -15.80 -12.75
C ILE A 23 -5.60 -15.43 -12.50
N LEU A 24 -5.89 -14.14 -12.47
CA LEU A 24 -7.24 -13.61 -12.39
C LEU A 24 -7.66 -13.20 -13.81
N THR A 25 -8.62 -13.94 -14.39
CA THR A 25 -9.22 -13.55 -15.65
C THR A 25 -10.52 -12.82 -15.39
N TYR A 26 -10.57 -11.57 -15.77
CA TYR A 26 -11.76 -10.75 -15.75
C TYR A 26 -12.38 -10.75 -17.15
N ALA A 27 -13.62 -11.21 -17.26
CA ALA A 27 -14.38 -11.16 -18.50
C ALA A 27 -15.66 -10.35 -18.24
N PRO A 28 -15.72 -9.07 -18.71
CA PRO A 28 -16.93 -8.29 -18.65
C PRO A 28 -18.04 -8.97 -19.44
N ASP A 29 -19.29 -8.76 -19.02
CA ASP A 29 -20.44 -9.28 -19.73
C ASP A 29 -20.51 -8.72 -21.16
N HIS A 30 -20.72 -9.60 -22.14
CA HIS A 30 -20.70 -9.21 -23.54
C HIS A 30 -21.90 -8.31 -23.93
N GLU A 31 -23.08 -8.55 -23.32
CA GLU A 31 -24.27 -7.72 -23.53
C GLU A 31 -24.07 -6.34 -22.91
N TRP A 32 -23.43 -6.29 -21.72
CA TRP A 32 -23.04 -5.03 -21.10
C TRP A 32 -22.04 -4.23 -21.94
N LEU A 33 -21.09 -4.90 -22.59
CA LEU A 33 -20.16 -4.24 -23.50
C LEU A 33 -20.81 -3.77 -24.81
N ALA A 34 -21.85 -4.47 -25.30
CA ALA A 34 -22.52 -4.17 -26.55
C ALA A 34 -23.64 -3.12 -26.43
N ASP A 35 -23.89 -2.59 -25.25
CA ASP A 35 -24.91 -1.57 -25.00
C ASP A 35 -24.62 -0.30 -25.81
N GLU A 36 -25.58 0.14 -26.63
CA GLU A 36 -25.46 1.30 -27.51
C GLU A 36 -25.27 2.64 -26.77
N GLU A 37 -25.69 2.71 -25.50
CA GLU A 37 -25.51 3.89 -24.65
C GLU A 37 -24.11 3.96 -24.02
N ARG A 38 -23.26 2.97 -24.24
CA ARG A 38 -21.96 2.89 -23.61
C ARG A 38 -20.90 3.72 -24.30
N VAL A 39 -20.23 4.52 -23.50
CA VAL A 39 -19.12 5.35 -23.96
C VAL A 39 -17.81 4.55 -23.88
N TYR A 40 -17.09 4.48 -24.98
CA TYR A 40 -15.78 3.83 -25.05
C TYR A 40 -14.62 4.87 -25.03
N PRO A 41 -13.43 4.51 -24.51
CA PRO A 41 -13.05 3.19 -24.03
C PRO A 41 -13.61 2.87 -22.63
N VAL A 42 -13.97 1.60 -22.39
CA VAL A 42 -14.28 1.12 -21.04
C VAL A 42 -12.97 0.82 -20.33
N THR A 43 -12.72 1.50 -19.23
CA THR A 43 -11.55 1.28 -18.39
C THR A 43 -11.91 0.30 -17.28
N VAL A 44 -11.07 -0.72 -17.09
CA VAL A 44 -11.12 -1.61 -15.94
C VAL A 44 -9.95 -1.24 -15.03
N ASP A 45 -10.24 -0.78 -13.83
CA ASP A 45 -9.26 -0.41 -12.81
C ASP A 45 -9.21 -1.50 -11.72
N PRO A 46 -8.51 -2.62 -11.95
CA PRO A 46 -8.40 -3.64 -10.93
C PRO A 46 -7.47 -3.20 -9.81
N THR A 47 -7.83 -3.59 -8.59
CA THR A 47 -7.00 -3.40 -7.40
C THR A 47 -6.38 -4.73 -7.00
N VAL A 48 -5.08 -4.73 -6.78
CA VAL A 48 -4.35 -5.84 -6.14
C VAL A 48 -3.78 -5.38 -4.80
N ASN A 49 -3.44 -6.32 -3.94
CA ASN A 49 -2.84 -6.00 -2.65
C ASN A 49 -1.82 -7.05 -2.22
N THR A 50 -1.05 -6.73 -1.17
CA THR A 50 0.01 -7.58 -0.62
C THR A 50 -0.47 -8.57 0.43
N LYS A 51 -1.74 -8.61 0.81
CA LYS A 51 -2.26 -9.54 1.85
C LYS A 51 -1.89 -11.02 1.64
N PRO A 52 -1.87 -11.55 0.39
CA PRO A 52 -1.41 -12.92 0.16
C PRO A 52 0.06 -13.18 0.51
N TYR A 53 0.84 -12.13 0.75
CA TYR A 53 2.28 -12.15 1.04
C TYR A 53 2.58 -11.56 2.42
N ASN A 54 1.70 -11.74 3.40
CA ASN A 54 1.90 -11.20 4.75
C ASN A 54 3.18 -11.73 5.43
N ASP A 55 3.59 -12.97 5.10
CA ASP A 55 4.87 -13.57 5.52
C ASP A 55 6.11 -12.89 4.91
N LYS A 56 5.93 -11.95 3.99
CA LYS A 56 6.96 -11.14 3.34
C LYS A 56 6.95 -9.67 3.82
N VAL A 57 6.34 -9.40 4.94
CA VAL A 57 6.41 -8.10 5.60
C VAL A 57 7.52 -8.13 6.64
N VAL A 58 8.44 -7.17 6.56
CA VAL A 58 9.48 -6.93 7.57
C VAL A 58 9.17 -5.60 8.22
N GLU A 59 8.98 -5.62 9.53
CA GLU A 59 8.58 -4.41 10.24
C GLU A 59 9.09 -4.37 11.67
N THR A 60 9.21 -3.19 12.23
CA THR A 60 9.50 -2.94 13.64
C THR A 60 9.19 -1.50 14.02
N SER A 61 9.14 -1.22 15.30
CA SER A 61 9.11 0.12 15.86
C SER A 61 10.37 0.39 16.66
N VAL A 62 10.96 1.57 16.45
CA VAL A 62 12.22 1.96 17.08
C VAL A 62 11.99 3.13 18.02
N LEU A 63 12.35 2.93 19.29
CA LEU A 63 12.30 3.96 20.32
C LEU A 63 13.63 4.70 20.39
N SER A 64 13.61 6.03 20.39
CA SER A 64 14.84 6.84 20.42
C SER A 64 15.64 6.69 21.71
N THR A 65 15.02 6.26 22.81
CA THR A 65 15.67 6.21 24.15
C THR A 65 15.78 4.81 24.77
N ALA A 66 15.18 3.78 24.18
CA ALA A 66 15.17 2.44 24.75
C ALA A 66 15.45 1.36 23.72
N ALA A 67 16.28 0.37 24.09
CA ALA A 67 16.48 -0.84 23.30
C ALA A 67 15.36 -1.83 23.63
N LEU A 68 14.27 -1.79 22.86
CA LEU A 68 13.23 -2.79 22.89
C LEU A 68 13.21 -3.45 21.52
N ASP A 69 13.26 -4.77 21.51
CA ASP A 69 12.98 -5.54 20.28
C ASP A 69 11.46 -5.59 20.09
N LEU A 70 10.98 -4.97 19.03
CA LEU A 70 9.57 -4.91 18.69
C LEU A 70 9.30 -5.61 17.35
N ALA A 71 10.25 -6.36 16.82
CA ALA A 71 10.15 -7.01 15.51
C ALA A 71 9.03 -8.06 15.44
N SER A 72 8.71 -8.71 16.57
CA SER A 72 7.61 -9.69 16.65
C SER A 72 6.44 -9.19 17.51
N ASN A 73 6.30 -7.86 17.62
CA ASN A 73 5.22 -7.28 18.39
C ASN A 73 3.94 -7.24 17.54
N PRO A 74 2.76 -7.65 18.06
CA PRO A 74 1.50 -7.60 17.32
C PRO A 74 1.04 -6.17 16.99
N TYR A 75 1.82 -5.16 17.38
CA TYR A 75 1.54 -3.75 17.16
C TYR A 75 2.75 -2.97 16.64
N LEU A 76 2.49 -2.04 15.73
CA LEU A 76 3.40 -0.99 15.30
C LEU A 76 3.08 0.33 16.01
N TYR A 77 4.12 1.06 16.37
CA TYR A 77 4.02 2.31 17.11
C TYR A 77 4.68 3.45 16.35
N ALA A 78 3.98 4.58 16.19
CA ALA A 78 4.56 5.80 15.63
C ALA A 78 4.09 7.02 16.43
N GLY A 79 5.00 7.93 16.74
CA GLY A 79 4.71 9.13 17.50
C GLY A 79 5.66 9.39 18.67
N ALA A 80 5.15 9.98 19.74
CA ALA A 80 5.96 10.31 20.91
C ALA A 80 5.33 9.80 22.20
N LEU A 81 6.14 9.22 23.06
CA LEU A 81 5.76 8.82 24.44
C LEU A 81 5.96 10.00 25.38
N SER A 82 4.86 10.52 25.91
CA SER A 82 4.80 11.74 26.71
C SER A 82 5.64 11.74 27.99
N ASN A 83 5.74 10.58 28.61
CA ASN A 83 6.40 10.42 29.89
C ASN A 83 7.90 10.09 29.78
N ARG A 84 8.45 9.97 28.55
CA ARG A 84 9.82 9.52 28.32
C ARG A 84 10.67 10.41 27.41
N ASN A 85 10.12 11.52 26.90
CA ASN A 85 10.77 12.29 25.83
C ASN A 85 11.28 11.39 24.68
N CYS A 86 10.51 10.37 24.36
CA CYS A 86 10.90 9.32 23.43
C CYS A 86 10.06 9.42 22.17
N VAL A 87 10.72 9.57 21.04
CA VAL A 87 10.09 9.44 19.72
C VAL A 87 10.12 7.97 19.32
N VAL A 88 9.05 7.51 18.72
CA VAL A 88 8.91 6.17 18.17
C VAL A 88 8.63 6.28 16.68
N ASP A 89 9.48 5.68 15.88
CA ASP A 89 9.33 5.57 14.44
C ASP A 89 9.00 4.12 14.07
N ALA A 90 8.02 3.92 13.19
CA ALA A 90 7.75 2.61 12.62
C ALA A 90 8.44 2.48 11.26
N TYR A 91 9.00 1.31 11.00
CA TYR A 91 9.61 0.90 9.73
C TYR A 91 8.85 -0.30 9.20
N ILE A 92 8.44 -0.26 7.95
CA ILE A 92 7.69 -1.35 7.32
C ILE A 92 8.14 -1.53 5.87
N ASN A 93 8.48 -2.75 5.49
CA ASN A 93 8.85 -3.14 4.15
C ASN A 93 8.04 -4.36 3.69
N PHE A 94 7.40 -4.23 2.55
CA PHE A 94 6.73 -5.31 1.83
C PHE A 94 7.70 -5.87 0.80
N THR A 95 8.48 -6.86 1.18
CA THR A 95 9.57 -7.42 0.34
C THR A 95 9.05 -8.11 -0.92
N LYS A 96 7.76 -8.39 -1.00
CA LYS A 96 7.09 -8.90 -2.19
C LYS A 96 5.87 -8.05 -2.53
N LEU A 97 5.90 -7.44 -3.71
CA LEU A 97 4.76 -6.72 -4.27
C LEU A 97 3.97 -7.63 -5.22
N PRO A 98 2.66 -7.37 -5.42
CA PRO A 98 1.86 -8.06 -6.41
C PRO A 98 2.46 -7.91 -7.80
N ARG A 99 2.40 -8.97 -8.61
CA ARG A 99 2.81 -8.88 -10.01
C ARG A 99 1.81 -8.07 -10.81
N ILE A 100 2.30 -7.05 -11.50
CA ILE A 100 1.55 -6.32 -12.52
C ILE A 100 2.31 -6.38 -13.85
N GLU A 101 1.60 -6.39 -14.98
CA GLU A 101 2.23 -6.44 -16.29
C GLU A 101 2.85 -5.08 -16.65
N LYS A 102 3.99 -5.10 -17.35
CA LYS A 102 4.77 -3.88 -17.68
C LYS A 102 4.00 -2.82 -18.47
N GLN A 103 3.01 -3.25 -19.24
CA GLN A 103 2.17 -2.34 -20.03
C GLN A 103 1.06 -1.66 -19.21
N TRP A 104 0.88 -2.05 -17.95
CA TRP A 104 -0.15 -1.47 -17.09
C TRP A 104 0.39 -0.23 -16.38
N THR A 105 -0.47 0.75 -16.19
CA THR A 105 -0.12 1.99 -15.50
C THR A 105 -0.74 1.99 -14.11
N ILE A 106 0.10 2.20 -13.09
CA ILE A 106 -0.38 2.37 -11.72
C ILE A 106 -1.13 3.70 -11.66
N SER A 107 -2.38 3.67 -11.20
CA SER A 107 -3.22 4.85 -11.01
C SER A 107 -3.25 5.31 -9.55
N ASN A 108 -3.17 4.37 -8.62
CA ASN A 108 -3.15 4.67 -7.17
C ASN A 108 -2.45 3.55 -6.41
N ALA A 109 -1.71 3.90 -5.36
CA ALA A 109 -1.20 2.92 -4.41
C ALA A 109 -1.25 3.47 -2.99
N LYS A 110 -1.71 2.66 -2.04
CA LYS A 110 -1.90 3.05 -0.64
C LYS A 110 -1.25 2.05 0.30
N LEU A 111 -0.50 2.56 1.26
CA LEU A 111 -0.13 1.82 2.46
C LEU A 111 -1.30 1.89 3.44
N ASN A 112 -1.87 0.75 3.80
CA ASN A 112 -3.03 0.65 4.67
C ASN A 112 -2.62 0.02 6.01
N LEU A 113 -2.95 0.71 7.11
CA LEU A 113 -2.80 0.22 8.47
C LEU A 113 -4.10 0.38 9.24
N LYS A 114 -4.37 -0.52 10.18
CA LYS A 114 -5.56 -0.44 11.03
C LYS A 114 -5.17 0.02 12.43
N THR A 115 -5.88 1.02 12.96
CA THR A 115 -5.61 1.56 14.29
C THR A 115 -5.92 0.56 15.40
N ALA A 116 -5.04 0.45 16.37
CA ALA A 116 -5.21 -0.36 17.60
C ALA A 116 -5.32 0.50 18.87
N SER A 117 -5.33 1.83 18.71
CA SER A 117 -5.52 2.79 19.81
C SER A 117 -6.46 3.92 19.42
N ASP A 118 -6.98 4.61 20.41
CA ASP A 118 -7.88 5.75 20.29
C ASP A 118 -7.16 7.12 20.31
N LYS A 119 -5.87 7.14 20.00
CA LYS A 119 -5.07 8.37 20.01
C LYS A 119 -4.97 8.99 18.61
N SER A 120 -5.48 10.21 18.46
CA SER A 120 -5.31 10.98 17.23
C SER A 120 -3.88 11.50 17.10
N ASN A 121 -3.34 11.48 15.88
CA ASN A 121 -2.02 12.01 15.57
C ASN A 121 -1.93 12.38 14.09
N LYS A 122 -0.88 13.13 13.72
CA LYS A 122 -0.43 13.24 12.33
C LYS A 122 0.82 12.41 12.16
N ILE A 123 0.80 11.50 11.21
CA ILE A 123 1.92 10.61 10.92
C ILE A 123 2.35 10.82 9.48
N ASN A 124 3.61 11.18 9.31
CA ASN A 124 4.26 11.35 8.02
C ASN A 124 4.82 10.01 7.55
N ALA A 125 4.70 9.76 6.24
CA ALA A 125 5.38 8.67 5.56
C ALA A 125 6.61 9.20 4.82
N TYR A 126 7.74 8.46 4.90
CA TYR A 126 9.00 8.75 4.22
C TYR A 126 9.47 7.51 3.48
N LYS A 127 9.95 7.66 2.25
CA LYS A 127 10.59 6.58 1.48
C LYS A 127 11.95 6.23 2.08
N ILE A 128 12.18 4.95 2.35
CA ILE A 128 13.47 4.45 2.81
C ILE A 128 14.36 4.23 1.59
N LYS A 129 15.66 4.60 1.70
CA LYS A 129 16.62 4.62 0.60
C LYS A 129 17.76 3.61 0.72
N SER A 130 17.88 2.95 1.85
CA SER A 130 18.93 1.95 2.07
C SER A 130 18.39 0.75 2.83
N GLU A 131 19.06 -0.38 2.68
CA GLU A 131 18.76 -1.61 3.40
C GLU A 131 18.77 -1.40 4.91
N TRP A 132 17.96 -2.18 5.60
CA TRP A 132 17.87 -2.20 7.04
C TRP A 132 17.37 -3.57 7.53
N GLU A 133 17.67 -3.86 8.78
CA GLU A 133 17.22 -5.07 9.48
C GLU A 133 16.57 -4.70 10.81
N THR A 134 15.58 -5.45 11.22
CA THR A 134 14.83 -5.22 12.48
C THR A 134 15.73 -5.24 13.70
N SER A 135 16.78 -6.05 13.69
CA SER A 135 17.75 -6.20 14.77
C SER A 135 18.73 -5.03 14.92
N THR A 136 18.99 -4.28 13.84
CA THR A 136 20.05 -3.25 13.79
C THR A 136 19.55 -1.85 13.46
N VAL A 137 18.29 -1.69 13.05
CA VAL A 137 17.73 -0.41 12.58
C VAL A 137 17.82 0.73 13.62
N ARG A 138 17.89 0.40 14.89
CA ARG A 138 18.05 1.39 15.95
C ARG A 138 19.44 1.99 15.97
N GLU A 139 20.47 1.17 15.90
CA GLU A 139 21.89 1.57 15.93
C GLU A 139 22.33 2.10 14.55
N ASN A 140 21.76 1.53 13.49
CA ASN A 140 22.05 1.86 12.10
C ASN A 140 20.75 2.17 11.35
N PRO A 141 20.10 3.30 11.62
CA PRO A 141 18.86 3.65 10.92
C PRO A 141 19.13 3.85 9.43
N PRO A 142 18.24 3.34 8.56
CA PRO A 142 18.39 3.54 7.13
C PRO A 142 18.28 5.01 6.76
N SER A 143 18.92 5.39 5.66
CA SER A 143 18.69 6.68 5.05
C SER A 143 17.26 6.77 4.53
N VAL A 144 16.64 7.93 4.68
CA VAL A 144 15.28 8.21 4.18
C VAL A 144 15.30 9.44 3.28
N GLU A 145 14.33 9.57 2.41
CA GLU A 145 14.12 10.81 1.68
C GLU A 145 13.70 11.92 2.65
N SER A 146 14.19 13.14 2.41
CA SER A 146 13.81 14.32 3.19
C SER A 146 12.38 14.79 2.87
N THR A 147 11.90 14.45 1.68
CA THR A 147 10.54 14.78 1.22
C THR A 147 9.53 13.85 1.87
N ILE A 148 8.49 14.41 2.45
CA ILE A 148 7.34 13.66 2.96
C ILE A 148 6.59 13.09 1.75
N VAL A 149 6.36 11.78 1.76
CA VAL A 149 5.56 11.10 0.73
C VAL A 149 4.09 11.45 0.90
N ASP A 150 3.56 11.29 2.11
CA ASP A 150 2.19 11.66 2.47
C ASP A 150 2.04 11.85 3.98
N VAL A 151 0.94 12.48 4.40
CA VAL A 151 0.61 12.76 5.80
C VAL A 151 -0.78 12.24 6.13
N CYS A 152 -0.86 11.23 6.98
CA CYS A 152 -2.13 10.72 7.47
C CYS A 152 -2.54 11.40 8.78
N SER A 153 -3.78 11.87 8.85
CA SER A 153 -4.43 12.27 10.10
C SER A 153 -5.10 11.04 10.72
N VAL A 154 -4.41 10.41 11.67
CA VAL A 154 -4.92 9.23 12.39
C VAL A 154 -6.04 9.65 13.32
N PRO A 155 -7.25 9.06 13.21
CA PRO A 155 -8.39 9.44 14.06
C PRO A 155 -8.25 8.91 15.49
N SER A 156 -9.00 9.54 16.42
CA SER A 156 -9.14 9.07 17.81
C SER A 156 -10.15 7.91 17.88
N LYS A 157 -9.86 6.81 17.18
CA LYS A 157 -10.74 5.65 17.09
C LYS A 157 -9.93 4.38 16.82
N THR A 158 -10.21 3.31 17.55
CA THR A 158 -9.67 1.96 17.30
C THR A 158 -10.34 1.31 16.09
N ASP A 159 -9.76 0.24 15.60
CA ASP A 159 -10.28 -0.61 14.51
C ASP A 159 -10.69 0.15 13.25
N THR A 160 -9.98 1.24 12.96
CA THR A 160 -10.23 2.09 11.80
C THR A 160 -9.06 1.96 10.83
N TRP A 161 -9.36 1.67 9.56
CA TRP A 161 -8.38 1.69 8.50
C TRP A 161 -7.99 3.13 8.19
N VAL A 162 -6.69 3.37 8.13
CA VAL A 162 -6.06 4.61 7.68
C VAL A 162 -5.06 4.29 6.58
N TYR A 163 -4.76 5.27 5.74
CA TYR A 163 -3.83 5.03 4.63
C TYR A 163 -2.94 6.24 4.37
N TRP A 164 -1.83 5.97 3.72
CA TRP A 164 -0.93 6.94 3.09
C TRP A 164 -0.92 6.68 1.59
N ASP A 165 -1.06 7.74 0.80
CA ASP A 165 -0.84 7.67 -0.64
C ASP A 165 0.66 7.53 -0.91
N ILE A 166 1.04 6.37 -1.45
CA ILE A 166 2.42 6.04 -1.80
C ILE A 166 2.57 5.74 -3.30
N THR A 167 1.66 6.28 -4.12
CA THR A 167 1.56 5.99 -5.56
C THR A 167 2.89 6.17 -6.28
N ASN A 168 3.54 7.32 -6.13
CA ASN A 168 4.82 7.58 -6.79
C ASN A 168 5.92 6.64 -6.30
N THR A 169 5.96 6.35 -5.01
CA THR A 169 6.93 5.43 -4.41
C THR A 169 6.78 4.01 -4.97
N VAL A 170 5.55 3.52 -5.05
CA VAL A 170 5.25 2.19 -5.61
C VAL A 170 5.53 2.17 -7.12
N TYR A 171 5.21 3.24 -7.84
CA TYR A 171 5.57 3.38 -9.25
C TYR A 171 7.08 3.24 -9.46
N ASP A 172 7.91 3.92 -8.65
CA ASP A 172 9.37 3.83 -8.72
C ASP A 172 9.86 2.39 -8.50
N TRP A 173 9.29 1.68 -7.50
CA TRP A 173 9.64 0.29 -7.23
C TRP A 173 9.33 -0.64 -8.40
N TYR A 174 8.18 -0.48 -9.06
CA TYR A 174 7.85 -1.27 -10.26
C TYR A 174 8.70 -0.89 -11.47
N ASN A 175 9.28 0.30 -11.50
CA ASN A 175 10.22 0.73 -12.54
C ASN A 175 11.69 0.41 -12.23
N GLY A 176 11.95 -0.39 -11.19
CA GLY A 176 13.27 -0.96 -10.92
C GLY A 176 14.05 -0.25 -9.82
N GLU A 177 13.48 0.75 -9.14
CA GLU A 177 14.07 1.26 -7.92
C GLU A 177 13.95 0.23 -6.80
N ALA A 178 14.97 0.16 -5.95
CA ALA A 178 14.97 -0.81 -4.85
C ALA A 178 13.89 -0.48 -3.81
N ASN A 179 13.13 -1.49 -3.42
CA ASN A 179 12.11 -1.37 -2.38
C ASN A 179 12.74 -1.64 -1.01
N TYR A 180 12.98 -0.59 -0.25
CA TYR A 180 13.41 -0.67 1.15
C TYR A 180 12.29 -0.31 2.13
N GLY A 181 11.08 -0.02 1.64
CA GLY A 181 9.89 0.25 2.44
C GLY A 181 9.68 1.71 2.82
N ILE A 182 8.86 1.89 3.85
CA ILE A 182 8.38 3.18 4.34
C ILE A 182 8.69 3.33 5.82
N LYS A 183 9.14 4.52 6.20
CA LYS A 183 9.23 4.97 7.60
C LYS A 183 8.01 5.82 7.93
N LEU A 184 7.36 5.52 9.05
CA LEU A 184 6.28 6.33 9.60
C LEU A 184 6.78 7.06 10.84
N SER A 185 6.62 8.39 10.88
CA SER A 185 7.11 9.26 11.95
C SER A 185 6.15 10.40 12.23
N SER A 186 6.03 10.80 13.48
CA SER A 186 5.24 11.98 13.83
C SER A 186 6.10 13.25 13.79
N PRO A 187 5.60 14.34 13.19
CA PRO A 187 6.26 15.64 13.26
C PRO A 187 6.20 16.28 14.66
N TYR A 188 5.37 15.73 15.55
CA TYR A 188 5.12 16.29 16.88
C TYR A 188 5.86 15.49 17.95
N ALA A 189 6.71 16.18 18.72
CA ALA A 189 7.45 15.59 19.85
C ALA A 189 6.61 15.42 21.12
N GLN A 190 5.29 15.66 21.08
CA GLN A 190 4.46 15.68 22.28
C GLN A 190 3.29 14.69 22.24
N ASN A 191 3.31 13.77 23.18
CA ASN A 191 2.19 13.09 23.85
C ASN A 191 1.20 12.27 23.04
N ASN A 192 1.39 12.03 21.76
CA ASN A 192 0.47 11.23 20.97
C ASN A 192 1.22 10.13 20.23
N GLN A 193 1.12 8.92 20.75
CA GLN A 193 1.56 7.71 20.07
C GLN A 193 0.37 7.08 19.39
N SER A 194 0.43 6.92 18.09
CA SER A 194 -0.48 6.05 17.35
C SER A 194 -0.01 4.62 17.42
N VAL A 195 -0.95 3.72 17.61
CA VAL A 195 -0.72 2.27 17.61
C VAL A 195 -1.52 1.66 16.48
N PHE A 196 -0.88 0.82 15.69
CA PHE A 196 -1.48 0.08 14.59
C PHE A 196 -1.26 -1.41 14.80
N TYR A 197 -2.13 -2.25 14.23
CA TYR A 197 -1.85 -3.68 14.13
C TYR A 197 -0.67 -3.91 13.20
N SER A 198 0.16 -4.89 13.54
CA SER A 198 1.34 -5.31 12.77
C SER A 198 1.05 -6.53 11.88
N ALA A 199 2.02 -7.01 11.12
CA ALA A 199 1.92 -8.27 10.39
C ALA A 199 1.88 -9.49 11.33
N ASP A 200 2.35 -9.34 12.59
CA ASP A 200 2.28 -10.36 13.64
C ASP A 200 0.96 -10.34 14.43
N ALA A 201 -0.01 -9.52 14.01
CA ALA A 201 -1.33 -9.50 14.62
C ALA A 201 -2.02 -10.86 14.48
N ALA A 202 -2.67 -11.32 15.57
CA ALA A 202 -3.32 -12.64 15.60
C ALA A 202 -4.46 -12.79 14.60
N ASP A 203 -5.13 -11.69 14.25
CA ASP A 203 -6.18 -11.65 13.23
C ASP A 203 -5.62 -11.13 11.91
N SER A 204 -5.58 -11.99 10.90
CA SER A 204 -5.09 -11.66 9.55
C SER A 204 -5.88 -10.55 8.85
N GLU A 205 -7.10 -10.27 9.27
CA GLU A 205 -7.89 -9.16 8.73
C GLU A 205 -7.38 -7.79 9.20
N ASN A 206 -6.56 -7.74 10.23
CA ASN A 206 -6.02 -6.52 10.79
C ASN A 206 -4.63 -6.15 10.26
N ILE A 207 -3.95 -7.07 9.57
CA ILE A 207 -2.56 -6.88 9.14
C ILE A 207 -2.42 -5.74 8.11
N PRO A 208 -1.27 -5.03 8.12
CA PRO A 208 -0.95 -4.02 7.12
C PRO A 208 -0.90 -4.58 5.70
N TYR A 209 -1.24 -3.75 4.72
CA TYR A 209 -1.09 -4.13 3.31
C TYR A 209 -0.91 -2.91 2.41
N ILE A 210 -0.30 -3.13 1.24
CA ILE A 210 -0.32 -2.17 0.15
C ILE A 210 -1.42 -2.59 -0.82
N SER A 211 -2.32 -1.66 -1.17
CA SER A 211 -3.23 -1.79 -2.30
C SER A 211 -2.68 -1.03 -3.50
N VAL A 212 -2.77 -1.64 -4.68
CA VAL A 212 -2.33 -1.03 -5.94
C VAL A 212 -3.46 -1.10 -6.95
N GLU A 213 -3.92 0.04 -7.40
CA GLU A 213 -4.86 0.20 -8.50
C GLU A 213 -4.07 0.47 -9.79
N TYR A 214 -4.45 -0.17 -10.88
CA TYR A 214 -3.74 -0.01 -12.14
C TYR A 214 -4.71 -0.04 -13.32
N LYS A 215 -4.33 0.66 -14.40
CA LYS A 215 -5.08 0.70 -15.64
C LYS A 215 -4.47 -0.24 -16.66
N THR A 216 -5.31 -1.06 -17.26
CA THR A 216 -4.94 -1.92 -18.37
C THR A 216 -5.22 -1.22 -19.69
N ILE A 217 -4.35 -1.41 -20.69
CA ILE A 217 -4.64 -0.96 -22.05
C ILE A 217 -5.58 -1.99 -22.66
N SER A 218 -6.77 -1.56 -23.09
CA SER A 218 -7.70 -2.46 -23.79
C SER A 218 -7.14 -2.84 -25.16
N SER A 219 -7.44 -4.06 -25.63
CA SER A 219 -7.06 -4.52 -26.97
C SER A 219 -7.54 -3.59 -28.09
N ALA A 220 -8.68 -2.94 -27.92
CA ALA A 220 -9.20 -1.94 -28.86
C ALA A 220 -8.31 -0.68 -28.99
N GLN A 221 -7.63 -0.26 -27.90
CA GLN A 221 -6.65 0.84 -27.97
C GLN A 221 -5.36 0.41 -28.66
N LEU A 222 -4.96 -0.85 -28.53
CA LEU A 222 -3.79 -1.42 -29.22
C LEU A 222 -4.02 -1.53 -30.73
N GLU A 223 -5.22 -1.88 -31.18
CA GLU A 223 -5.55 -1.95 -32.61
C GLU A 223 -5.58 -0.57 -33.25
N ASN A 224 -6.15 0.43 -32.60
CA ASN A 224 -6.15 1.82 -33.10
C ASN A 224 -4.76 2.46 -33.15
N SER A 225 -3.84 2.06 -32.29
CA SER A 225 -2.45 2.54 -32.34
C SER A 225 -1.62 1.92 -33.48
N ARG A 226 -2.03 0.77 -34.03
CA ARG A 226 -1.39 0.13 -35.17
C ARG A 226 -1.84 0.70 -36.52
N THR A 227 -2.92 1.47 -36.58
CA THR A 227 -3.49 1.99 -37.81
C THR A 227 -2.96 3.39 -38.19
N ILE A 228 -2.04 3.97 -37.40
CA ILE A 228 -1.51 5.33 -37.67
C ILE A 228 -0.15 5.31 -38.36
N ASP A 229 0.37 4.18 -38.78
CA ASP A 229 1.67 4.13 -39.46
C ASP A 229 1.57 3.57 -40.87
N ILE A 230 0.81 4.23 -41.72
CA ILE A 230 0.93 4.12 -43.18
C ILE A 230 0.55 5.48 -43.81
N GLY A 231 1.53 6.33 -43.98
CA GLY A 231 1.38 7.54 -44.76
C GLY A 231 2.74 8.03 -45.18
#